data_9e14e6629b96f8cc3172859c2b700db1
#
_entry.id   9e14e6629b96f8cc3172859c2b700db1
#
_cell.length_a   1.000
_cell.length_b   1.000
_cell.length_c   1.000
_cell.angle_alpha   90.00
_cell.angle_beta   90.00
_cell.angle_gamma   90.00
#
_symmetry.space_group_name_H-M   'P 1'
#
loop_
_entity.id
_entity.type
_entity.pdbx_description
1 polymer ?
#
loop_
_entity_poly.entity_id
_entity_poly.type
_entity_poly.pdbx_seq_one_letter_code
_entity_poly.pdbx_strand_id
1 'polypeptide(L)'
;VLNLFGYTGIASIVAAQAGAEVTHLDASKQSNAWAKENAELSGVSSGAIRYMLDDALKFVLREARRGAEYDGVILDPPAFGRGPANEVWRIEEHLPKLLVALEKIFSKKPGAFFLLNGYAAGYSATSFSQAVTDVFPETKGEFGELQIAESNSDRVIPSGIYVRFVK
;
A
#
# COMPACT_ATOMS: atom_id res chain seq x y z
N VAL A 1 -5.42 9.10 3.52
CA VAL A 1 -4.59 8.07 2.85
C VAL A 1 -4.79 6.74 3.54
N LEU A 2 -4.93 5.66 2.75
CA LEU A 2 -4.95 4.28 3.22
C LEU A 2 -3.62 3.62 2.87
N ASN A 3 -2.89 3.15 3.87
CA ASN A 3 -1.66 2.36 3.70
C ASN A 3 -1.90 0.93 4.16
N LEU A 4 -1.91 -0.02 3.23
CA LEU A 4 -2.11 -1.45 3.46
C LEU A 4 -0.77 -2.19 3.45
N PHE A 5 -0.64 -3.20 4.30
CA PHE A 5 0.63 -3.91 4.57
C PHE A 5 1.71 -2.94 5.04
N GLY A 6 1.30 -2.02 5.94
CA GLY A 6 2.08 -0.83 6.29
C GLY A 6 3.35 -1.11 7.09
N TYR A 7 3.57 -2.35 7.56
CA TYR A 7 4.76 -2.81 8.29
C TYR A 7 5.18 -1.84 9.39
N THR A 8 6.44 -1.36 9.39
CA THR A 8 6.97 -0.44 10.40
C THR A 8 6.64 1.03 10.15
N GLY A 9 5.78 1.34 9.17
CA GLY A 9 5.07 2.61 9.06
C GLY A 9 5.72 3.70 8.23
N ILE A 10 6.83 3.47 7.52
CA ILE A 10 7.55 4.55 6.82
C ILE A 10 6.66 5.34 5.85
N ALA A 11 5.87 4.65 5.01
CA ALA A 11 4.98 5.32 4.07
C ALA A 11 3.85 6.10 4.78
N SER A 12 3.33 5.57 5.89
CA SER A 12 2.34 6.26 6.73
C SER A 12 2.90 7.51 7.38
N ILE A 13 4.15 7.44 7.88
CA ILE A 13 4.85 8.56 8.51
C ILE A 13 5.08 9.68 7.51
N VAL A 14 5.61 9.35 6.32
CA VAL A 14 5.85 10.34 5.26
C VAL A 14 4.55 11.01 4.81
N ALA A 15 3.47 10.22 4.63
CA ALA A 15 2.17 10.79 4.28
C ALA A 15 1.61 11.71 5.38
N ALA A 16 1.74 11.32 6.65
CA ALA A 16 1.29 12.14 7.78
C ALA A 16 2.12 13.43 7.92
N GLN A 17 3.43 13.37 7.73
CA GLN A 17 4.30 14.56 7.71
C GLN A 17 3.97 15.52 6.56
N ALA A 18 3.46 14.99 5.45
CA ALA A 18 2.92 15.79 4.34
C ALA A 18 1.50 16.36 4.61
N GLY A 19 0.94 16.13 5.79
CA GLY A 19 -0.35 16.68 6.22
C GLY A 19 -1.57 15.78 5.93
N ALA A 20 -1.36 14.53 5.54
CA ALA A 20 -2.46 13.61 5.30
C ALA A 20 -2.97 12.97 6.61
N GLU A 21 -4.29 12.76 6.70
CA GLU A 21 -4.87 11.81 7.64
C GLU A 21 -4.65 10.39 7.11
N VAL A 22 -4.01 9.53 7.91
CA VAL A 22 -3.58 8.21 7.47
C VAL A 22 -4.30 7.10 8.22
N THR A 23 -4.80 6.11 7.49
CA THR A 23 -5.15 4.80 8.04
C THR A 23 -4.02 3.84 7.69
N HIS A 24 -3.28 3.41 8.70
CA HIS A 24 -2.23 2.40 8.61
C HIS A 24 -2.79 1.04 9.00
N LEU A 25 -2.70 0.07 8.11
CA LEU A 25 -3.19 -1.28 8.35
C LEU A 25 -2.07 -2.30 8.15
N ASP A 26 -1.90 -3.15 9.14
CA ASP A 26 -1.05 -4.34 9.06
C ASP A 26 -1.67 -5.49 9.84
N ALA A 27 -1.41 -6.72 9.42
CA ALA A 27 -1.89 -7.94 10.07
C ALA A 27 -1.06 -8.31 11.32
N SER A 28 0.12 -7.72 11.50
CA SER A 28 1.04 -7.97 12.59
C SER A 28 0.86 -6.94 13.71
N LYS A 29 0.51 -7.41 14.91
CA LYS A 29 0.45 -6.55 16.10
C LYS A 29 1.81 -5.91 16.40
N GLN A 30 2.91 -6.64 16.20
CA GLN A 30 4.26 -6.13 16.43
C GLN A 30 4.64 -5.04 15.44
N SER A 31 4.33 -5.22 14.15
CA SER A 31 4.58 -4.20 13.12
C SER A 31 3.81 -2.92 13.42
N ASN A 32 2.53 -3.02 13.79
CA ASN A 32 1.74 -1.86 14.21
C ASN A 32 2.32 -1.14 15.45
N ALA A 33 2.85 -1.90 16.42
CA ALA A 33 3.50 -1.29 17.59
C ALA A 33 4.77 -0.52 17.18
N TRP A 34 5.60 -1.09 16.33
CA TRP A 34 6.78 -0.41 15.78
C TRP A 34 6.42 0.80 14.91
N ALA A 35 5.38 0.69 14.07
CA ALA A 35 4.92 1.82 13.28
C ALA A 35 4.50 3.01 14.15
N LYS A 36 3.86 2.73 15.29
CA LYS A 36 3.49 3.78 16.25
C LYS A 36 4.72 4.41 16.90
N GLU A 37 5.65 3.60 17.38
CA GLU A 37 6.91 4.08 17.98
C GLU A 37 7.72 4.91 16.98
N ASN A 38 7.86 4.43 15.74
CA ASN A 38 8.54 5.15 14.67
C ASN A 38 7.88 6.49 14.34
N ALA A 39 6.54 6.56 14.35
CA ALA A 39 5.82 7.81 14.13
C ALA A 39 6.07 8.82 15.27
N GLU A 40 6.08 8.38 16.51
CA GLU A 40 6.40 9.20 17.68
C GLU A 40 7.84 9.74 17.59
N LEU A 41 8.83 8.88 17.28
CA LEU A 41 10.22 9.25 17.08
C LEU A 41 10.44 10.21 15.89
N SER A 42 9.57 10.13 14.89
CA SER A 42 9.60 10.98 13.70
C SER A 42 8.83 12.30 13.87
N GLY A 43 8.31 12.59 15.07
CA GLY A 43 7.61 13.83 15.37
C GLY A 43 6.22 13.94 14.72
N VAL A 44 5.60 12.83 14.34
CA VAL A 44 4.23 12.82 13.79
C VAL A 44 3.23 13.15 14.88
N SER A 45 2.33 14.08 14.62
CA SER A 45 1.30 14.49 15.58
C SER A 45 0.41 13.32 16.01
N SER A 46 0.10 13.26 17.30
CA SER A 46 -0.85 12.29 17.85
C SER A 46 -2.20 12.40 17.13
N GLY A 47 -2.69 11.27 16.64
CA GLY A 47 -3.97 11.21 15.90
C GLY A 47 -3.87 11.35 14.37
N ALA A 48 -2.73 11.76 13.82
CA ALA A 48 -2.55 11.84 12.35
C ALA A 48 -2.57 10.46 11.68
N ILE A 49 -2.23 9.41 12.41
CA ILE A 49 -2.23 8.02 11.92
C ILE A 49 -3.18 7.16 12.79
N ARG A 50 -4.16 6.55 12.15
CA ARG A 50 -5.04 5.53 12.73
C ARG A 50 -4.47 4.14 12.44
N TYR A 51 -4.05 3.42 13.47
CA TYR A 51 -3.49 2.07 13.34
C TYR A 51 -4.58 1.00 13.41
N MET A 52 -4.58 0.08 12.44
CA MET A 52 -5.56 -0.99 12.31
C MET A 52 -4.84 -2.35 12.27
N LEU A 53 -5.25 -3.27 13.14
CA LEU A 53 -4.82 -4.67 13.11
C LEU A 53 -5.92 -5.49 12.45
N ASP A 54 -5.77 -5.80 11.16
CA ASP A 54 -6.79 -6.51 10.39
C ASP A 54 -6.18 -7.17 9.14
N ASP A 55 -6.95 -8.05 8.50
CA ASP A 55 -6.71 -8.54 7.14
C ASP A 55 -7.06 -7.45 6.12
N ALA A 56 -6.17 -7.22 5.15
CA ALA A 56 -6.32 -6.12 4.19
C ALA A 56 -7.59 -6.24 3.35
N LEU A 57 -7.91 -7.42 2.82
CA LEU A 57 -9.09 -7.61 1.98
C LEU A 57 -10.38 -7.46 2.80
N LYS A 58 -10.43 -8.03 4.00
CA LYS A 58 -11.58 -7.89 4.89
C LYS A 58 -11.83 -6.44 5.29
N PHE A 59 -10.75 -5.72 5.60
CA PHE A 59 -10.82 -4.30 5.93
C PHE A 59 -11.41 -3.50 4.76
N VAL A 60 -10.84 -3.62 3.56
CA VAL A 60 -11.28 -2.87 2.39
C VAL A 60 -12.74 -3.17 2.02
N LEU A 61 -13.15 -4.45 2.08
CA LEU A 61 -14.54 -4.84 1.86
C LEU A 61 -15.50 -4.23 2.91
N ARG A 62 -15.06 -4.07 4.15
CA ARG A 62 -15.83 -3.42 5.20
C ARG A 62 -15.94 -1.92 4.96
N GLU A 63 -14.86 -1.25 4.57
CA GLU A 63 -14.85 0.17 4.23
C GLU A 63 -15.74 0.46 3.00
N ALA A 64 -15.72 -0.41 1.98
CA ALA A 64 -16.61 -0.29 0.83
C ALA A 64 -18.10 -0.36 1.22
N ARG A 65 -18.47 -1.27 2.15
CA ARG A 65 -19.86 -1.33 2.66
C ARG A 65 -20.27 -0.09 3.46
N ARG A 66 -19.30 0.63 4.04
CA ARG A 66 -19.54 1.88 4.79
C ARG A 66 -19.58 3.12 3.89
N GLY A 67 -19.26 2.97 2.61
CA GLY A 67 -19.12 4.10 1.70
C GLY A 67 -17.91 4.98 2.01
N ALA A 68 -16.86 4.43 2.62
CA ALA A 68 -15.63 5.16 2.87
C ALA A 68 -14.93 5.51 1.57
N GLU A 69 -14.24 6.65 1.54
CA GLU A 69 -13.46 7.12 0.39
C GLU A 69 -12.06 7.52 0.84
N TYR A 70 -11.05 7.16 0.03
CA TYR A 70 -9.64 7.46 0.29
C TYR A 70 -9.01 8.16 -0.92
N ASP A 71 -8.42 9.33 -0.69
CA ASP A 71 -7.75 10.13 -1.73
C ASP A 71 -6.35 9.60 -2.08
N GLY A 72 -5.78 8.76 -1.24
CA GLY A 72 -4.51 8.09 -1.49
C GLY A 72 -4.55 6.64 -1.03
N VAL A 73 -4.03 5.72 -1.86
CA VAL A 73 -3.90 4.30 -1.53
C VAL A 73 -2.48 3.85 -1.79
N ILE A 74 -1.86 3.27 -0.77
CA ILE A 74 -0.50 2.70 -0.82
C ILE A 74 -0.60 1.22 -0.46
N LEU A 75 0.01 0.35 -1.27
CA LEU A 75 0.05 -1.10 -1.07
C LEU A 75 1.47 -1.60 -1.20
N ASP A 76 1.91 -2.44 -0.27
CA ASP A 76 3.16 -3.22 -0.39
C ASP A 76 2.91 -4.68 0.04
N PRO A 77 2.09 -5.43 -0.72
CA PRO A 77 1.69 -6.77 -0.34
C PRO A 77 2.85 -7.77 -0.42
N PRO A 78 3.03 -8.64 0.58
CA PRO A 78 3.98 -9.73 0.50
C PRO A 78 3.51 -10.80 -0.51
N ALA A 79 4.43 -11.61 -1.01
CA ALA A 79 4.07 -12.78 -1.83
C ALA A 79 3.16 -13.75 -1.09
N PHE A 80 3.46 -13.97 0.21
CA PHE A 80 2.68 -14.81 1.12
C PHE A 80 2.62 -14.17 2.50
N GLY A 81 1.47 -14.33 3.18
CA GLY A 81 1.29 -13.83 4.54
C GLY A 81 0.14 -14.50 5.29
N ARG A 82 -0.03 -14.11 6.54
CA ARG A 82 -1.19 -14.50 7.36
C ARG A 82 -1.82 -13.28 8.01
N GLY A 83 -3.14 -13.25 7.99
CA GLY A 83 -3.93 -12.28 8.74
C GLY A 83 -3.96 -12.57 10.25
N PRO A 84 -4.47 -11.64 11.05
CA PRO A 84 -4.49 -11.75 12.52
C PRO A 84 -5.36 -12.90 13.05
N ALA A 85 -6.30 -13.41 12.26
CA ALA A 85 -7.13 -14.58 12.56
C ALA A 85 -6.76 -15.80 11.69
N ASN A 86 -5.47 -15.91 11.30
CA ASN A 86 -4.91 -16.95 10.44
C ASN A 86 -5.46 -16.98 8.99
N GLU A 87 -6.04 -15.90 8.50
CA GLU A 87 -6.35 -15.75 7.08
C GLU A 87 -5.07 -15.99 6.27
N VAL A 88 -5.19 -16.70 5.15
CA VAL A 88 -4.07 -16.90 4.25
C VAL A 88 -4.09 -15.82 3.19
N TRP A 89 -2.98 -15.13 3.03
CA TRP A 89 -2.70 -14.24 1.92
C TRP A 89 -1.76 -14.89 0.93
N ARG A 90 -2.14 -14.91 -0.32
CA ARG A 90 -1.30 -15.26 -1.49
C ARG A 90 -1.51 -14.19 -2.53
N ILE A 91 -0.44 -13.59 -3.02
CA ILE A 91 -0.55 -12.43 -3.90
C ILE A 91 -1.32 -12.76 -5.19
N GLU A 92 -1.06 -13.91 -5.80
CA GLU A 92 -1.70 -14.37 -7.03
C GLU A 92 -3.22 -14.55 -6.92
N GLU A 93 -3.70 -14.91 -5.73
CA GLU A 93 -5.12 -15.18 -5.49
C GLU A 93 -5.87 -13.95 -4.97
N HIS A 94 -5.17 -13.10 -4.19
CA HIS A 94 -5.82 -12.07 -3.38
C HIS A 94 -5.58 -10.65 -3.91
N LEU A 95 -4.47 -10.37 -4.59
CA LEU A 95 -4.22 -9.03 -5.14
C LEU A 95 -5.30 -8.61 -6.15
N PRO A 96 -5.74 -9.44 -7.12
CA PRO A 96 -6.82 -9.05 -8.02
C PRO A 96 -8.13 -8.72 -7.29
N LYS A 97 -8.46 -9.50 -6.26
CA LYS A 97 -9.68 -9.26 -5.45
C LYS A 97 -9.56 -7.98 -4.63
N LEU A 98 -8.37 -7.71 -4.10
CA LEU A 98 -8.09 -6.49 -3.33
C LEU A 98 -8.17 -5.25 -4.23
N LEU A 99 -7.61 -5.28 -5.45
CA LEU A 99 -7.70 -4.20 -6.41
C LEU A 99 -9.15 -3.84 -6.76
N VAL A 100 -9.98 -4.86 -7.06
CA VAL A 100 -11.42 -4.67 -7.31
C VAL A 100 -12.15 -4.07 -6.10
N ALA A 101 -11.78 -4.48 -4.89
CA ALA A 101 -12.39 -3.91 -3.68
C ALA A 101 -11.92 -2.46 -3.44
N LEU A 102 -10.66 -2.14 -3.75
CA LEU A 102 -10.07 -0.81 -3.61
C LEU A 102 -10.68 0.20 -4.58
N GLU A 103 -11.03 -0.21 -5.79
CA GLU A 103 -11.70 0.67 -6.75
C GLU A 103 -12.98 1.31 -6.15
N LYS A 104 -13.70 0.56 -5.32
CA LYS A 104 -14.95 1.02 -4.69
C LYS A 104 -14.76 2.09 -3.62
N ILE A 105 -13.58 2.19 -3.04
CA ILE A 105 -13.24 3.15 -1.99
C ILE A 105 -12.20 4.18 -2.42
N PHE A 106 -11.67 4.04 -3.64
CA PHE A 106 -10.70 4.98 -4.19
C PHE A 106 -11.40 6.23 -4.71
N SER A 107 -10.93 7.39 -4.27
CA SER A 107 -11.51 8.69 -4.61
C SER A 107 -11.47 8.96 -6.12
N LYS A 108 -12.55 9.56 -6.63
CA LYS A 108 -12.64 10.01 -8.02
C LYS A 108 -12.18 11.45 -8.20
N LYS A 109 -11.75 12.13 -7.13
CA LYS A 109 -11.30 13.52 -7.16
C LYS A 109 -9.96 13.67 -7.89
N PRO A 110 -9.74 14.81 -8.58
CA PRO A 110 -8.41 15.15 -9.09
C PRO A 110 -7.37 15.18 -7.96
N GLY A 111 -6.18 14.63 -8.25
CA GLY A 111 -5.10 14.52 -7.26
C GLY A 111 -5.16 13.26 -6.38
N ALA A 112 -6.19 12.44 -6.50
CA ALA A 112 -6.18 11.13 -5.86
C ALA A 112 -5.07 10.25 -6.44
N PHE A 113 -4.30 9.57 -5.57
CA PHE A 113 -3.14 8.79 -5.99
C PHE A 113 -3.19 7.33 -5.55
N PHE A 114 -2.58 6.48 -6.35
CA PHE A 114 -2.44 5.06 -6.09
C PHE A 114 -0.98 4.64 -6.25
N LEU A 115 -0.47 3.86 -5.31
CA LEU A 115 0.88 3.30 -5.35
C LEU A 115 0.83 1.84 -4.92
N LEU A 116 1.25 0.96 -5.81
CA LEU A 116 1.46 -0.46 -5.54
C LEU A 116 2.94 -0.77 -5.67
N ASN A 117 3.57 -1.25 -4.61
CA ASN A 117 4.88 -1.85 -4.65
C ASN A 117 4.76 -3.38 -4.54
N GLY A 118 5.81 -4.09 -4.90
CA GLY A 118 5.90 -5.51 -4.66
C GLY A 118 7.31 -6.04 -4.87
N TYR A 119 7.65 -7.05 -4.08
CA TYR A 119 8.88 -7.80 -4.21
C TYR A 119 8.53 -9.29 -4.15
N ALA A 120 8.14 -9.85 -5.29
CA ALA A 120 7.76 -11.25 -5.38
C ALA A 120 8.40 -11.91 -6.60
N ALA A 121 9.05 -13.05 -6.40
CA ALA A 121 9.65 -13.83 -7.48
C ALA A 121 8.57 -14.24 -8.51
N GLY A 122 8.90 -14.12 -9.79
CA GLY A 122 7.99 -14.46 -10.89
C GLY A 122 7.04 -13.36 -11.33
N TYR A 123 7.08 -12.17 -10.70
CA TYR A 123 6.29 -11.00 -11.12
C TYR A 123 7.18 -9.96 -11.79
N SER A 124 6.59 -9.23 -12.73
CA SER A 124 7.21 -8.10 -13.40
C SER A 124 6.39 -6.83 -13.17
N ALA A 125 7.02 -5.67 -13.35
CA ALA A 125 6.29 -4.39 -13.31
C ALA A 125 5.16 -4.34 -14.34
N THR A 126 5.35 -4.99 -15.52
CA THR A 126 4.31 -5.11 -16.54
C THR A 126 3.10 -5.91 -16.05
N SER A 127 3.31 -7.05 -15.36
CA SER A 127 2.18 -7.84 -14.86
C SER A 127 1.37 -7.09 -13.79
N PHE A 128 2.06 -6.34 -12.90
CA PHE A 128 1.38 -5.47 -11.93
C PHE A 128 0.63 -4.32 -12.61
N SER A 129 1.25 -3.70 -13.62
CA SER A 129 0.61 -2.63 -14.39
C SER A 129 -0.65 -3.11 -15.09
N GLN A 130 -0.63 -4.29 -15.71
CA GLN A 130 -1.81 -4.88 -16.35
C GLN A 130 -2.92 -5.15 -15.32
N ALA A 131 -2.60 -5.77 -14.19
CA ALA A 131 -3.58 -6.03 -13.13
C ALA A 131 -4.22 -4.74 -12.58
N VAL A 132 -3.44 -3.66 -12.46
CA VAL A 132 -3.96 -2.34 -12.06
C VAL A 132 -4.83 -1.73 -13.16
N THR A 133 -4.39 -1.77 -14.42
CA THR A 133 -5.13 -1.21 -15.56
C THR A 133 -6.45 -1.91 -15.81
N ASP A 134 -6.54 -3.22 -15.57
CA ASP A 134 -7.80 -3.97 -15.68
C ASP A 134 -8.87 -3.46 -14.73
N VAL A 135 -8.47 -2.90 -13.59
CA VAL A 135 -9.40 -2.36 -12.57
C VAL A 135 -9.55 -0.84 -12.69
N PHE A 136 -8.49 -0.13 -13.09
CA PHE A 136 -8.45 1.34 -13.22
C PHE A 136 -8.15 1.75 -14.68
N PRO A 137 -9.01 1.45 -15.65
CA PRO A 137 -8.71 1.56 -17.08
C PRO A 137 -8.48 3.00 -17.57
N GLU A 138 -9.02 3.99 -16.89
CA GLU A 138 -8.91 5.41 -17.27
C GLU A 138 -7.63 6.08 -16.76
N THR A 139 -6.77 5.33 -16.06
CA THR A 139 -5.55 5.88 -15.46
C THR A 139 -4.34 5.67 -16.36
N LYS A 140 -3.55 6.73 -16.56
CA LYS A 140 -2.22 6.63 -17.15
C LYS A 140 -1.21 6.49 -16.03
N GLY A 141 -0.81 5.24 -15.74
CA GLY A 141 0.14 4.94 -14.68
C GLY A 141 1.58 4.89 -15.18
N GLU A 142 2.50 5.15 -14.28
CA GLU A 142 3.91 4.82 -14.43
C GLU A 142 4.18 3.49 -13.72
N PHE A 143 5.05 2.68 -14.29
CA PHE A 143 5.49 1.43 -13.66
C PHE A 143 6.94 1.14 -14.01
N GLY A 144 7.61 0.39 -13.16
CA GLY A 144 9.01 0.05 -13.37
C GLY A 144 9.61 -0.69 -12.18
N GLU A 145 10.93 -0.74 -12.17
CA GLU A 145 11.71 -1.30 -11.08
C GLU A 145 12.15 -0.23 -10.10
N LEU A 146 12.07 -0.53 -8.81
CA LEU A 146 12.71 0.25 -7.77
C LEU A 146 14.18 -0.16 -7.70
N GLN A 147 15.06 0.81 -7.69
CA GLN A 147 16.50 0.60 -7.68
C GLN A 147 17.17 1.48 -6.62
N ILE A 148 18.12 0.91 -5.90
CA ILE A 148 18.98 1.65 -4.98
C ILE A 148 20.35 1.79 -5.64
N ALA A 149 20.77 3.02 -5.89
CA ALA A 149 22.09 3.31 -6.45
C ALA A 149 23.19 3.06 -5.42
N GLU A 150 24.27 2.41 -5.85
CA GLU A 150 25.48 2.28 -5.04
C GLU A 150 26.22 3.62 -4.99
N SER A 151 26.69 4.03 -3.81
CA SER A 151 27.29 5.37 -3.63
C SER A 151 28.62 5.59 -4.38
N ASN A 152 29.32 4.52 -4.72
CA ASN A 152 30.68 4.57 -5.27
C ASN A 152 30.84 3.90 -6.63
N SER A 153 29.77 3.58 -7.33
CA SER A 153 29.78 2.99 -8.67
C SER A 153 28.47 3.22 -9.41
N ASP A 154 28.40 2.87 -10.70
CA ASP A 154 27.18 2.92 -11.51
C ASP A 154 26.27 1.71 -11.30
N ARG A 155 26.56 0.85 -10.34
CA ARG A 155 25.74 -0.33 -10.04
C ARG A 155 24.50 0.06 -9.27
N VAL A 156 23.45 -0.72 -9.49
CA VAL A 156 22.16 -0.58 -8.78
C VAL A 156 21.75 -1.91 -8.16
N ILE A 157 21.05 -1.83 -7.03
CA ILE A 157 20.44 -2.98 -6.39
C ILE A 157 18.94 -2.95 -6.71
N PRO A 158 18.38 -3.98 -7.38
CA PRO A 158 16.94 -4.09 -7.56
C PRO A 158 16.23 -4.21 -6.20
N SER A 159 15.23 -3.38 -5.96
CA SER A 159 14.54 -3.27 -4.67
C SER A 159 13.03 -3.48 -4.78
N GLY A 160 12.58 -4.12 -5.87
CA GLY A 160 11.19 -4.41 -6.15
C GLY A 160 10.67 -3.73 -7.40
N ILE A 161 9.37 -3.80 -7.58
CA ILE A 161 8.65 -3.22 -8.70
C ILE A 161 7.57 -2.29 -8.18
N TYR A 162 7.15 -1.32 -9.00
CA TYR A 162 6.08 -0.40 -8.64
C TYR A 162 5.13 -0.13 -9.80
N VAL A 163 3.91 0.23 -9.43
CA VAL A 163 2.92 0.86 -10.31
C VAL A 163 2.33 2.05 -9.56
N ARG A 164 2.29 3.21 -10.17
CA ARG A 164 1.67 4.41 -9.59
C ARG A 164 0.88 5.20 -10.61
N PHE A 165 -0.16 5.86 -10.16
CA PHE A 165 -0.88 6.87 -10.96
C PHE A 165 -1.49 7.94 -10.06
N VAL A 166 -1.81 9.07 -10.68
CA VAL A 166 -2.59 10.17 -10.10
C VAL A 166 -3.76 10.47 -11.04
N LYS A 167 -4.95 10.69 -10.46
CA LYS A 167 -6.15 11.12 -11.21
C LYS A 167 -6.14 12.60 -11.53
#